data_a0df13e43cec5f61ef19a5e52c636547
#
_entry.id   a0df13e43cec5f61ef19a5e52c636547
#
_cell.length_a   1.000
_cell.length_b   1.000
_cell.length_c   1.000
_cell.angle_alpha   90.00
_cell.angle_beta   90.00
_cell.angle_gamma   90.00
#
_symmetry.space_group_name_H-M   'P 1'
#
loop_
_entity.id
_entity.type
_entity.pdbx_description
1 polymer ?
#
loop_
_entity_poly.entity_id
_entity_poly.type
_entity_poly.pdbx_seq_one_letter_code
_entity_poly.pdbx_strand_id
1 'polypeptide(L)'
;MKAAVISSFDLPPHYGHYADPAPQGPGEMLVEVLAAGLHHVTRGQASGVHYSSSGGLPLVPGIDGVGRGSDGKLRYFVQGPGQVGTMADRTVIELDHSIELPLDSDAVTVAAAMNPAMASWLALRCRVPFQSGQKVLVLGATGSSGSMAVQIARHLGASQVIAAGRDEQKLSKLPALGATEIVPLGDDRLGALAREVDVVLDFVWGESAVRAMETVLKQRADRSLPITWIHIGSMAGEVAAIPGAILRSANFQIVGSGYGSVSGREILMELPALAKEIVRGTFRIDVKAMPLRNVEQAWAEAAHAGERIVLTP
;
A
#
# COMPACT_ATOMS: atom_id res chain seq x y z
N MET A 1 -15.11 24.03 -5.75
CA MET A 1 -15.30 22.62 -6.09
C MET A 1 -15.99 21.87 -4.96
N LYS A 2 -16.50 20.65 -5.21
CA LYS A 2 -16.98 19.73 -4.17
C LYS A 2 -15.86 18.81 -3.73
N ALA A 3 -15.76 18.54 -2.43
CA ALA A 3 -14.70 17.72 -1.85
C ALA A 3 -15.12 17.10 -0.51
N ALA A 4 -14.37 16.10 -0.09
CA ALA A 4 -14.27 15.70 1.29
C ALA A 4 -13.43 16.73 2.04
N VAL A 5 -13.96 17.33 3.09
CA VAL A 5 -13.28 18.42 3.82
C VAL A 5 -13.06 18.01 5.27
N ILE A 6 -11.81 18.06 5.72
CA ILE A 6 -11.41 17.92 7.12
C ILE A 6 -11.35 19.31 7.72
N SER A 7 -12.22 19.58 8.69
CA SER A 7 -12.25 20.85 9.43
C SER A 7 -11.63 20.75 10.83
N SER A 8 -11.45 19.53 11.34
CA SER A 8 -10.77 19.19 12.60
C SER A 8 -10.12 17.83 12.49
N PHE A 9 -8.96 17.64 13.09
CA PHE A 9 -8.28 16.34 13.12
C PHE A 9 -9.01 15.27 13.97
N ASP A 10 -9.92 15.73 14.84
CA ASP A 10 -10.73 14.83 15.70
C ASP A 10 -12.03 14.34 15.02
N LEU A 11 -12.36 14.87 13.84
CA LEU A 11 -13.59 14.57 13.13
C LEU A 11 -13.32 13.90 11.76
N PRO A 12 -14.20 13.00 11.30
CA PRO A 12 -14.14 12.50 9.93
C PRO A 12 -14.37 13.63 8.91
N PRO A 13 -13.94 13.45 7.65
CA PRO A 13 -14.25 14.41 6.60
C PRO A 13 -15.76 14.49 6.38
N HIS A 14 -16.23 15.68 5.98
CA HIS A 14 -17.60 15.90 5.52
C HIS A 14 -17.62 16.30 4.04
N TYR A 15 -18.70 15.98 3.33
CA TYR A 15 -18.87 16.43 1.95
C TYR A 15 -19.25 17.91 1.91
N GLY A 16 -18.43 18.73 1.27
CA GLY A 16 -18.62 20.19 1.30
C GLY A 16 -18.04 20.92 0.10
N HIS A 17 -18.04 22.25 0.23
CA HIS A 17 -17.35 23.14 -0.71
C HIS A 17 -15.92 23.39 -0.24
N TYR A 18 -14.99 23.40 -1.19
CA TYR A 18 -13.62 23.83 -1.00
C TYR A 18 -13.21 24.79 -2.11
N ALA A 19 -12.17 25.59 -1.90
CA ALA A 19 -11.65 26.51 -2.92
C ALA A 19 -11.23 25.72 -4.18
N ASP A 20 -11.50 26.28 -5.35
CA ASP A 20 -11.06 25.68 -6.60
C ASP A 20 -9.54 25.77 -6.70
N PRO A 21 -8.83 24.64 -6.92
CA PRO A 21 -7.40 24.65 -7.10
C PRO A 21 -7.05 25.16 -8.50
N ALA A 22 -5.93 25.87 -8.60
CA ALA A 22 -5.42 26.37 -9.87
C ALA A 22 -3.93 26.06 -10.00
N PRO A 23 -3.47 25.61 -11.17
CA PRO A 23 -2.05 25.41 -11.43
C PRO A 23 -1.25 26.70 -11.20
N GLN A 24 -0.09 26.58 -10.56
CA GLN A 24 0.80 27.71 -10.24
C GLN A 24 1.98 27.79 -11.22
N GLY A 25 2.21 26.75 -12.02
CA GLY A 25 3.32 26.69 -12.94
C GLY A 25 3.15 25.68 -14.08
N PRO A 26 4.09 25.68 -15.06
CA PRO A 26 3.99 24.85 -16.26
C PRO A 26 4.15 23.33 -16.01
N GLY A 27 4.66 22.95 -14.83
CA GLY A 27 4.77 21.53 -14.41
C GLY A 27 3.50 21.00 -13.77
N GLU A 28 2.49 21.85 -13.56
CA GLU A 28 1.24 21.50 -12.93
C GLU A 28 0.07 21.43 -13.91
N MET A 29 -0.90 20.61 -13.60
CA MET A 29 -2.11 20.45 -14.41
C MET A 29 -3.34 20.28 -13.54
N LEU A 30 -4.42 20.99 -13.89
CA LEU A 30 -5.74 20.72 -13.34
C LEU A 30 -6.29 19.41 -13.93
N VAL A 31 -6.75 18.52 -13.06
CA VAL A 31 -7.38 17.26 -13.46
C VAL A 31 -8.77 17.14 -12.86
N GLU A 32 -9.69 16.58 -13.62
CA GLU A 32 -10.98 16.08 -13.14
C GLU A 32 -10.73 14.69 -12.52
N VAL A 33 -11.03 14.56 -11.24
CA VAL A 33 -10.84 13.28 -10.53
C VAL A 33 -11.97 12.33 -10.91
N LEU A 34 -11.63 11.10 -11.24
CA LEU A 34 -12.58 10.03 -11.57
C LEU A 34 -12.67 9.00 -10.45
N ALA A 35 -11.57 8.77 -9.74
CA ALA A 35 -11.50 7.80 -8.65
C ALA A 35 -10.38 8.16 -7.68
N ALA A 36 -10.65 8.10 -6.38
CA ALA A 36 -9.68 8.33 -5.31
C ALA A 36 -9.72 7.18 -4.29
N GLY A 37 -8.58 6.56 -4.01
CA GLY A 37 -8.49 5.46 -3.06
C GLY A 37 -8.58 5.94 -1.61
N LEU A 38 -9.38 5.27 -0.78
CA LEU A 38 -9.41 5.52 0.67
C LEU A 38 -8.43 4.58 1.38
N HIS A 39 -7.25 5.11 1.71
CA HIS A 39 -6.14 4.37 2.28
C HIS A 39 -6.00 4.57 3.80
N HIS A 40 -5.34 3.63 4.48
CA HIS A 40 -4.94 3.80 5.88
C HIS A 40 -4.08 5.05 6.09
N VAL A 41 -3.11 5.29 5.21
CA VAL A 41 -2.25 6.47 5.25
C VAL A 41 -3.06 7.76 5.09
N THR A 42 -4.07 7.78 4.20
CA THR A 42 -4.98 8.93 4.05
C THR A 42 -5.72 9.23 5.36
N ARG A 43 -6.18 8.19 6.06
CA ARG A 43 -6.85 8.35 7.37
C ARG A 43 -5.88 8.88 8.43
N GLY A 44 -4.66 8.36 8.46
CA GLY A 44 -3.60 8.83 9.36
C GLY A 44 -3.21 10.29 9.12
N GLN A 45 -3.11 10.70 7.84
CA GLN A 45 -2.86 12.09 7.48
C GLN A 45 -4.03 13.00 7.88
N ALA A 46 -5.25 12.56 7.64
CA ALA A 46 -6.48 13.29 7.97
C ALA A 46 -6.71 13.47 9.47
N SER A 47 -6.15 12.60 10.31
CA SER A 47 -6.16 12.73 11.79
C SER A 47 -4.92 13.42 12.36
N GLY A 48 -3.99 13.87 11.52
CA GLY A 48 -2.76 14.55 11.94
C GLY A 48 -1.69 13.66 12.60
N VAL A 49 -1.93 12.35 12.77
CA VAL A 49 -1.00 11.45 13.49
C VAL A 49 0.06 10.82 12.60
N HIS A 50 -0.10 10.82 11.29
CA HIS A 50 0.87 10.22 10.38
C HIS A 50 2.09 11.14 10.22
N TYR A 51 3.31 10.56 10.17
CA TYR A 51 4.56 11.32 10.05
C TYR A 51 4.64 12.23 8.80
N SER A 52 3.82 11.97 7.77
CA SER A 52 3.70 12.80 6.58
C SER A 52 2.51 13.77 6.62
N SER A 53 1.82 13.87 7.76
CA SER A 53 0.75 14.88 7.91
C SER A 53 1.35 16.27 7.80
N SER A 54 0.78 17.09 6.95
CA SER A 54 1.23 18.47 6.72
C SER A 54 0.01 19.35 6.50
N GLY A 55 0.16 20.59 6.90
CA GLY A 55 -0.79 21.65 6.56
C GLY A 55 -1.75 22.02 7.66
N GLY A 56 -2.36 23.18 7.44
CA GLY A 56 -3.44 23.72 8.26
C GLY A 56 -4.79 23.14 7.86
N LEU A 57 -5.77 23.38 8.72
CA LEU A 57 -7.16 23.09 8.45
C LEU A 57 -7.85 24.36 7.88
N PRO A 58 -8.87 24.23 7.04
CA PRO A 58 -9.40 22.96 6.50
C PRO A 58 -8.52 22.37 5.41
N LEU A 59 -8.55 21.02 5.23
CA LEU A 59 -7.84 20.34 4.17
C LEU A 59 -8.73 19.32 3.42
N VAL A 60 -8.33 18.99 2.20
CA VAL A 60 -8.91 17.88 1.41
C VAL A 60 -7.97 16.69 1.50
N PRO A 61 -8.41 15.53 2.00
CA PRO A 61 -7.58 14.34 2.07
C PRO A 61 -7.46 13.61 0.72
N GLY A 62 -6.55 12.63 0.67
CA GLY A 62 -6.33 11.77 -0.50
C GLY A 62 -4.92 11.94 -1.07
N ILE A 63 -4.21 10.81 -1.18
CA ILE A 63 -2.80 10.78 -1.57
C ILE A 63 -2.57 10.38 -3.02
N ASP A 64 -3.55 9.70 -3.64
CA ASP A 64 -3.46 9.27 -5.02
C ASP A 64 -4.85 9.15 -5.65
N GLY A 65 -4.88 9.08 -6.95
CA GLY A 65 -6.12 8.94 -7.69
C GLY A 65 -5.91 8.72 -9.18
N VAL A 66 -7.03 8.53 -9.86
CA VAL A 66 -7.11 8.51 -11.31
C VAL A 66 -7.98 9.67 -11.75
N GLY A 67 -7.53 10.40 -12.75
CA GLY A 67 -8.26 11.55 -13.27
C GLY A 67 -7.94 11.85 -14.72
N ARG A 68 -8.73 12.74 -15.31
CA ARG A 68 -8.58 13.22 -16.67
C ARG A 68 -7.99 14.62 -16.68
N GLY A 69 -6.84 14.75 -17.33
CA GLY A 69 -6.18 16.04 -17.50
C GLY A 69 -6.91 16.96 -18.49
N SER A 70 -6.60 18.25 -18.45
CA SER A 70 -7.08 19.23 -19.42
C SER A 70 -6.66 18.94 -20.87
N ASP A 71 -5.64 18.10 -21.04
CA ASP A 71 -5.18 17.57 -22.34
C ASP A 71 -5.98 16.33 -22.81
N GLY A 72 -7.01 15.91 -22.06
CA GLY A 72 -7.87 14.76 -22.35
C GLY A 72 -7.28 13.40 -21.96
N LYS A 73 -6.03 13.34 -21.50
CA LYS A 73 -5.39 12.08 -21.14
C LYS A 73 -5.84 11.59 -19.77
N LEU A 74 -5.96 10.28 -19.63
CA LEU A 74 -6.19 9.61 -18.35
C LEU A 74 -4.85 9.41 -17.63
N ARG A 75 -4.81 9.71 -16.33
CA ARG A 75 -3.59 9.58 -15.51
C ARG A 75 -3.88 8.97 -14.15
N TYR A 76 -2.96 8.14 -13.69
CA TYR A 76 -2.77 7.90 -12.26
C TYR A 76 -1.76 8.91 -11.74
N PHE A 77 -1.99 9.45 -10.56
CA PHE A 77 -1.14 10.47 -9.94
C PHE A 77 -1.10 10.32 -8.42
N VAL A 78 0.00 10.81 -7.85
CA VAL A 78 0.25 10.82 -6.41
C VAL A 78 0.41 12.27 -5.94
N GLN A 79 -0.28 12.64 -4.87
CA GLN A 79 -0.19 13.97 -4.27
C GLN A 79 0.94 14.02 -3.22
N GLY A 80 1.72 15.08 -3.30
CA GLY A 80 2.73 15.41 -2.31
C GLY A 80 2.16 16.01 -1.02
N PRO A 81 2.97 16.10 0.03
CA PRO A 81 2.58 16.76 1.28
C PRO A 81 2.19 18.22 1.05
N GLY A 82 1.07 18.67 1.63
CA GLY A 82 0.60 20.04 1.52
C GLY A 82 -0.21 20.38 0.27
N GLN A 83 -0.33 19.46 -0.67
CA GLN A 83 -1.18 19.63 -1.85
C GLN A 83 -2.64 19.34 -1.51
N VAL A 84 -3.57 19.89 -2.33
CA VAL A 84 -4.99 19.54 -2.25
C VAL A 84 -5.16 18.08 -2.62
N GLY A 85 -5.74 17.29 -1.72
CA GLY A 85 -5.87 15.86 -1.89
C GLY A 85 -6.83 15.45 -3.01
N THR A 86 -6.89 14.14 -3.25
CA THR A 86 -7.61 13.57 -4.39
C THR A 86 -9.10 13.30 -4.14
N MET A 87 -9.58 13.45 -2.88
CA MET A 87 -10.99 13.23 -2.55
C MET A 87 -11.84 14.48 -2.84
N ALA A 88 -11.83 14.90 -4.11
CA ALA A 88 -12.53 16.06 -4.64
C ALA A 88 -12.97 15.79 -6.10
N ASP A 89 -13.85 16.64 -6.64
CA ASP A 89 -14.23 16.57 -8.05
C ASP A 89 -13.09 16.99 -9.00
N ARG A 90 -12.14 17.79 -8.50
CA ARG A 90 -10.92 18.18 -9.23
C ARG A 90 -9.77 18.44 -8.28
N THR A 91 -8.54 18.31 -8.78
CA THR A 91 -7.31 18.67 -8.06
C THR A 91 -6.25 19.16 -9.04
N VAL A 92 -5.19 19.77 -8.55
CA VAL A 92 -3.99 20.07 -9.34
C VAL A 92 -2.95 19.00 -9.06
N ILE A 93 -2.34 18.48 -10.11
CA ILE A 93 -1.29 17.48 -10.03
C ILE A 93 0.03 18.03 -10.55
N GLU A 94 1.15 17.52 -10.06
CA GLU A 94 2.45 17.67 -10.70
C GLU A 94 2.60 16.62 -11.79
N LEU A 95 2.95 17.04 -13.00
CA LEU A 95 3.04 16.15 -14.15
C LEU A 95 4.10 15.07 -13.97
N ASP A 96 5.19 15.40 -13.29
CA ASP A 96 6.27 14.47 -12.95
C ASP A 96 5.93 13.54 -11.75
N HIS A 97 4.78 13.73 -11.09
CA HIS A 97 4.20 12.80 -10.12
C HIS A 97 3.01 12.02 -10.69
N SER A 98 2.94 11.92 -12.02
CA SER A 98 1.85 11.22 -12.70
C SER A 98 2.36 10.30 -13.81
N ILE A 99 1.54 9.32 -14.17
CA ILE A 99 1.74 8.45 -15.32
C ILE A 99 0.49 8.42 -16.19
N GLU A 100 0.67 8.39 -17.50
CA GLU A 100 -0.44 8.23 -18.44
C GLU A 100 -0.96 6.78 -18.40
N LEU A 101 -2.26 6.63 -18.47
CA LEU A 101 -2.96 5.36 -18.56
C LEU A 101 -3.66 5.22 -19.93
N PRO A 102 -3.88 4.01 -20.41
CA PRO A 102 -4.82 3.78 -21.54
C PRO A 102 -6.18 4.39 -21.23
N LEU A 103 -6.81 5.02 -22.22
CA LEU A 103 -8.07 5.75 -22.06
C LEU A 103 -9.26 4.86 -21.64
N ASP A 104 -9.18 3.57 -21.90
CA ASP A 104 -10.15 2.54 -21.55
C ASP A 104 -9.89 1.86 -20.21
N SER A 105 -8.88 2.33 -19.45
CA SER A 105 -8.58 1.80 -18.11
C SER A 105 -9.73 2.04 -17.15
N ASP A 106 -10.08 1.03 -16.35
CA ASP A 106 -11.02 1.18 -15.24
C ASP A 106 -10.39 2.00 -14.11
N ALA A 107 -10.80 3.26 -14.02
CA ALA A 107 -10.28 4.21 -13.04
C ALA A 107 -10.45 3.73 -11.59
N VAL A 108 -11.56 3.05 -11.28
CA VAL A 108 -11.86 2.54 -9.94
C VAL A 108 -10.90 1.42 -9.55
N THR A 109 -10.71 0.44 -10.44
CA THR A 109 -9.74 -0.66 -10.20
C THR A 109 -8.31 -0.14 -10.07
N VAL A 110 -7.89 0.80 -10.92
CA VAL A 110 -6.55 1.39 -10.84
C VAL A 110 -6.35 2.15 -9.53
N ALA A 111 -7.29 3.02 -9.14
CA ALA A 111 -7.21 3.76 -7.87
C ALA A 111 -7.25 2.83 -6.64
N ALA A 112 -7.97 1.70 -6.73
CA ALA A 112 -7.99 0.71 -5.67
C ALA A 112 -6.65 -0.03 -5.51
N ALA A 113 -6.03 -0.41 -6.65
CA ALA A 113 -4.93 -1.36 -6.67
C ALA A 113 -3.54 -0.71 -6.58
N MET A 114 -3.33 0.47 -7.16
CA MET A 114 -1.99 1.07 -7.31
C MET A 114 -1.26 1.23 -5.97
N ASN A 115 -1.88 1.89 -5.00
CA ASN A 115 -1.23 2.14 -3.71
C ASN A 115 -0.90 0.86 -2.93
N PRO A 116 -1.84 -0.10 -2.71
CA PRO A 116 -1.51 -1.33 -2.02
C PRO A 116 -0.51 -2.22 -2.77
N ALA A 117 -0.51 -2.19 -4.10
CA ALA A 117 0.44 -2.92 -4.92
C ALA A 117 1.84 -2.30 -4.89
N MET A 118 1.92 -0.96 -4.95
CA MET A 118 3.18 -0.21 -4.93
C MET A 118 4.03 -0.56 -3.71
N ALA A 119 3.41 -0.80 -2.56
CA ALA A 119 4.11 -1.14 -1.32
C ALA A 119 5.05 -2.35 -1.46
N SER A 120 4.56 -3.45 -2.02
CA SER A 120 5.36 -4.68 -2.23
C SER A 120 6.13 -4.67 -3.55
N TRP A 121 5.61 -4.02 -4.59
CA TRP A 121 6.32 -3.87 -5.86
C TRP A 121 7.65 -3.15 -5.67
N LEU A 122 7.63 -1.97 -5.03
CA LEU A 122 8.85 -1.21 -4.74
C LEU A 122 9.75 -1.91 -3.74
N ALA A 123 9.19 -2.59 -2.73
CA ALA A 123 9.97 -3.36 -1.78
C ALA A 123 10.83 -4.43 -2.47
N LEU A 124 10.25 -5.18 -3.40
CA LEU A 124 10.94 -6.26 -4.10
C LEU A 124 11.82 -5.80 -5.27
N ARG A 125 11.49 -4.66 -5.89
CA ARG A 125 12.24 -4.19 -7.08
C ARG A 125 13.28 -3.13 -6.79
N CYS A 126 13.09 -2.32 -5.72
CA CYS A 126 13.98 -1.21 -5.41
C CYS A 126 14.74 -1.38 -4.09
N ARG A 127 14.15 -2.10 -3.10
CA ARG A 127 14.78 -2.18 -1.76
C ARG A 127 15.66 -3.40 -1.58
N VAL A 128 15.43 -4.47 -2.33
CA VAL A 128 16.23 -5.70 -2.27
C VAL A 128 16.48 -6.22 -3.69
N PRO A 129 17.61 -6.91 -3.92
CA PRO A 129 17.89 -7.54 -5.21
C PRO A 129 17.09 -8.85 -5.37
N PHE A 130 15.75 -8.75 -5.32
CA PHE A 130 14.88 -9.92 -5.40
C PHE A 130 15.08 -10.68 -6.73
N GLN A 131 15.19 -11.97 -6.64
CA GLN A 131 15.38 -12.86 -7.79
C GLN A 131 14.30 -13.93 -7.87
N SER A 132 13.92 -14.28 -9.09
CA SER A 132 13.03 -15.42 -9.35
C SER A 132 13.61 -16.69 -8.69
N GLY A 133 12.73 -17.49 -8.09
CA GLY A 133 13.11 -18.69 -7.35
C GLY A 133 13.22 -18.48 -5.84
N GLN A 134 13.37 -17.26 -5.35
CA GLN A 134 13.40 -16.98 -3.91
C GLN A 134 12.07 -17.28 -3.22
N LYS A 135 12.14 -17.53 -1.92
CA LYS A 135 11.00 -17.83 -1.04
C LYS A 135 10.62 -16.59 -0.24
N VAL A 136 9.34 -16.27 -0.24
CA VAL A 136 8.80 -15.04 0.38
C VAL A 136 7.82 -15.39 1.49
N LEU A 137 7.96 -14.73 2.64
CA LEU A 137 6.96 -14.71 3.70
C LEU A 137 6.26 -13.33 3.69
N VAL A 138 4.92 -13.34 3.71
CA VAL A 138 4.11 -12.12 3.83
C VAL A 138 3.42 -12.11 5.19
N LEU A 139 3.80 -11.20 6.08
CA LEU A 139 3.13 -10.97 7.36
C LEU A 139 2.05 -9.90 7.19
N GLY A 140 0.82 -10.19 7.61
CA GLY A 140 -0.34 -9.34 7.38
C GLY A 140 -1.00 -9.56 6.02
N ALA A 141 -0.86 -10.77 5.47
CA ALA A 141 -1.32 -11.15 4.13
C ALA A 141 -2.83 -11.00 3.89
N THR A 142 -3.64 -10.92 4.95
CA THR A 142 -5.11 -10.75 4.86
C THR A 142 -5.56 -9.30 4.66
N GLY A 143 -4.65 -8.32 4.74
CA GLY A 143 -4.91 -6.93 4.38
C GLY A 143 -4.81 -6.68 2.88
N SER A 144 -5.31 -5.54 2.37
CA SER A 144 -5.26 -5.20 0.94
C SER A 144 -3.82 -5.19 0.40
N SER A 145 -2.88 -4.56 1.10
CA SER A 145 -1.46 -4.55 0.70
C SER A 145 -0.81 -5.93 0.81
N GLY A 146 -1.17 -6.71 1.83
CA GLY A 146 -0.64 -8.06 2.03
C GLY A 146 -1.14 -9.06 0.98
N SER A 147 -2.43 -9.03 0.63
CA SER A 147 -2.97 -9.88 -0.45
C SER A 147 -2.37 -9.51 -1.82
N MET A 148 -2.12 -8.22 -2.04
CA MET A 148 -1.42 -7.75 -3.22
C MET A 148 0.05 -8.21 -3.22
N ALA A 149 0.72 -8.20 -2.07
CA ALA A 149 2.10 -8.69 -1.92
C ALA A 149 2.24 -10.18 -2.27
N VAL A 150 1.26 -11.01 -1.91
CA VAL A 150 1.21 -12.42 -2.32
C VAL A 150 1.22 -12.56 -3.84
N GLN A 151 0.35 -11.82 -4.52
CA GLN A 151 0.22 -11.86 -5.98
C GLN A 151 1.49 -11.34 -6.67
N ILE A 152 2.05 -10.22 -6.18
CA ILE A 152 3.25 -9.60 -6.73
C ILE A 152 4.47 -10.52 -6.55
N ALA A 153 4.65 -11.12 -5.38
CA ALA A 153 5.74 -12.08 -5.15
C ALA A 153 5.67 -13.25 -6.13
N ARG A 154 4.48 -13.82 -6.37
CA ARG A 154 4.29 -14.87 -7.38
C ARG A 154 4.56 -14.38 -8.80
N HIS A 155 4.05 -13.21 -9.16
CA HIS A 155 4.28 -12.59 -10.48
C HIS A 155 5.77 -12.36 -10.75
N LEU A 156 6.53 -11.94 -9.74
CA LEU A 156 7.97 -11.74 -9.85
C LEU A 156 8.79 -13.05 -9.77
N GLY A 157 8.12 -14.20 -9.66
CA GLY A 157 8.75 -15.51 -9.77
C GLY A 157 9.17 -16.16 -8.44
N ALA A 158 8.60 -15.74 -7.30
CA ALA A 158 8.83 -16.45 -6.04
C ALA A 158 8.45 -17.93 -6.16
N SER A 159 9.36 -18.85 -5.76
CA SER A 159 9.11 -20.29 -5.80
C SER A 159 8.13 -20.74 -4.71
N GLN A 160 8.16 -20.05 -3.56
CA GLN A 160 7.26 -20.26 -2.44
C GLN A 160 6.77 -18.91 -1.92
N VAL A 161 5.48 -18.79 -1.63
CA VAL A 161 4.88 -17.63 -0.96
C VAL A 161 4.08 -18.12 0.23
N ILE A 162 4.58 -17.83 1.42
CA ILE A 162 3.94 -18.15 2.70
C ILE A 162 3.14 -16.93 3.13
N ALA A 163 1.84 -17.08 3.29
CA ALA A 163 0.95 -16.00 3.69
C ALA A 163 0.51 -16.16 5.15
N ALA A 164 0.91 -15.21 6.01
CA ALA A 164 0.54 -15.19 7.41
C ALA A 164 -0.45 -14.05 7.72
N GLY A 165 -1.54 -14.35 8.42
CA GLY A 165 -2.59 -13.37 8.75
C GLY A 165 -3.49 -13.82 9.88
N ARG A 166 -4.34 -12.92 10.40
CA ARG A 166 -5.23 -13.19 11.53
C ARG A 166 -6.61 -13.67 11.14
N ASP A 167 -7.08 -13.28 9.95
CA ASP A 167 -8.42 -13.58 9.47
C ASP A 167 -8.39 -14.88 8.65
N GLU A 168 -8.87 -15.98 9.24
CA GLU A 168 -8.83 -17.30 8.61
C GLU A 168 -9.69 -17.39 7.35
N GLN A 169 -10.81 -16.66 7.28
CA GLN A 169 -11.66 -16.64 6.09
C GLN A 169 -10.93 -15.96 4.91
N LYS A 170 -10.21 -14.88 5.17
CA LYS A 170 -9.39 -14.22 4.16
C LYS A 170 -8.15 -15.04 3.81
N LEU A 171 -7.50 -15.68 4.80
CA LEU A 171 -6.37 -16.58 4.56
C LEU A 171 -6.74 -17.70 3.60
N SER A 172 -7.90 -18.33 3.76
CA SER A 172 -8.36 -19.44 2.92
C SER A 172 -8.51 -19.08 1.44
N LYS A 173 -8.61 -17.78 1.10
CA LYS A 173 -8.71 -17.28 -0.27
C LYS A 173 -7.34 -17.04 -0.93
N LEU A 174 -6.26 -16.90 -0.14
CA LEU A 174 -4.94 -16.52 -0.65
C LEU A 174 -4.26 -17.57 -1.55
N PRO A 175 -4.50 -18.89 -1.43
CA PRO A 175 -3.99 -19.85 -2.41
C PRO A 175 -4.46 -19.54 -3.85
N ALA A 176 -5.70 -19.10 -4.03
CA ALA A 176 -6.20 -18.66 -5.34
C ALA A 176 -5.54 -17.38 -5.87
N LEU A 177 -4.83 -16.64 -5.01
CA LEU A 177 -4.05 -15.46 -5.34
C LEU A 177 -2.54 -15.74 -5.45
N GLY A 178 -2.12 -16.99 -5.25
CA GLY A 178 -0.73 -17.41 -5.44
C GLY A 178 0.05 -17.77 -4.17
N ALA A 179 -0.58 -17.74 -2.98
CA ALA A 179 0.06 -18.28 -1.79
C ALA A 179 0.25 -19.82 -1.95
N THR A 180 1.45 -20.30 -1.66
CA THR A 180 1.74 -21.74 -1.65
C THR A 180 1.41 -22.38 -0.30
N GLU A 181 1.52 -21.57 0.75
CA GLU A 181 1.22 -21.95 2.14
C GLU A 181 0.46 -20.81 2.82
N ILE A 182 -0.45 -21.17 3.72
CA ILE A 182 -1.14 -20.23 4.58
C ILE A 182 -1.00 -20.62 6.04
N VAL A 183 -0.86 -19.64 6.93
CA VAL A 183 -0.69 -19.89 8.35
C VAL A 183 -1.30 -18.74 9.18
N PRO A 184 -2.02 -19.02 10.29
CA PRO A 184 -2.43 -17.97 11.20
C PRO A 184 -1.21 -17.25 11.79
N LEU A 185 -1.30 -15.92 11.90
CA LEU A 185 -0.24 -15.14 12.51
C LEU A 185 -0.12 -15.49 14.01
N GLY A 186 1.08 -15.91 14.43
CA GLY A 186 1.34 -16.38 15.79
C GLY A 186 1.23 -17.90 15.96
N ASP A 187 0.92 -18.64 14.91
CA ASP A 187 0.94 -20.12 14.93
C ASP A 187 2.39 -20.62 14.86
N ASP A 188 2.73 -21.61 15.70
CA ASP A 188 4.09 -22.19 15.81
C ASP A 188 4.55 -22.85 14.50
N ARG A 189 3.62 -23.29 13.62
CA ARG A 189 3.95 -23.84 12.30
C ARG A 189 4.66 -22.84 11.40
N LEU A 190 4.53 -21.54 11.64
CA LEU A 190 5.19 -20.51 10.86
C LEU A 190 6.71 -20.74 10.75
N GLY A 191 7.35 -21.11 11.86
CA GLY A 191 8.80 -21.36 11.86
C GLY A 191 9.23 -22.49 10.94
N ALA A 192 8.49 -23.60 10.94
CA ALA A 192 8.78 -24.75 10.08
C ALA A 192 8.53 -24.42 8.59
N LEU A 193 7.44 -23.71 8.29
CA LEU A 193 7.10 -23.29 6.92
C LEU A 193 8.11 -22.29 6.37
N ALA A 194 8.52 -21.32 7.18
CA ALA A 194 9.38 -20.21 6.77
C ALA A 194 10.88 -20.43 7.07
N ARG A 195 11.30 -21.62 7.46
CA ARG A 195 12.71 -21.91 7.82
C ARG A 195 13.73 -21.60 6.74
N GLU A 196 13.33 -21.59 5.48
CA GLU A 196 14.19 -21.37 4.31
C GLU A 196 13.80 -20.08 3.55
N VAL A 197 13.04 -19.18 4.17
CA VAL A 197 12.62 -17.95 3.52
C VAL A 197 13.82 -17.03 3.26
N ASP A 198 13.82 -16.38 2.11
CA ASP A 198 14.86 -15.41 1.71
C ASP A 198 14.43 -13.97 2.02
N VAL A 199 13.15 -13.65 1.82
CA VAL A 199 12.60 -12.31 1.97
C VAL A 199 11.31 -12.35 2.80
N VAL A 200 11.18 -11.43 3.73
CA VAL A 200 9.94 -11.22 4.50
C VAL A 200 9.38 -9.84 4.19
N LEU A 201 8.12 -9.79 3.77
CA LEU A 201 7.35 -8.55 3.58
C LEU A 201 6.48 -8.34 4.82
N ASP A 202 6.85 -7.38 5.65
CA ASP A 202 6.22 -7.17 6.96
C ASP A 202 5.34 -5.92 6.96
N PHE A 203 4.01 -6.14 7.02
CA PHE A 203 2.99 -5.10 7.16
C PHE A 203 2.49 -4.97 8.61
N VAL A 204 3.05 -5.73 9.53
CA VAL A 204 2.52 -5.91 10.89
C VAL A 204 3.32 -5.13 11.92
N TRP A 205 4.63 -5.33 11.92
CA TRP A 205 5.59 -4.79 12.90
C TRP A 205 5.22 -5.14 14.35
N GLY A 206 5.77 -4.39 15.32
CA GLY A 206 5.48 -4.57 16.73
C GLY A 206 5.89 -5.95 17.29
N GLU A 207 5.27 -6.35 18.38
CA GLU A 207 5.56 -7.61 19.08
C GLU A 207 5.30 -8.84 18.19
N SER A 208 4.29 -8.78 17.33
CA SER A 208 3.95 -9.88 16.42
C SER A 208 5.06 -10.17 15.40
N ALA A 209 5.72 -9.12 14.89
CA ALA A 209 6.87 -9.27 13.99
C ALA A 209 8.08 -9.84 14.73
N VAL A 210 8.36 -9.37 15.95
CA VAL A 210 9.47 -9.91 16.75
C VAL A 210 9.29 -11.39 17.05
N ARG A 211 8.09 -11.82 17.43
CA ARG A 211 7.78 -13.25 17.62
C ARG A 211 7.97 -14.06 16.34
N ALA A 212 7.56 -13.52 15.18
CA ALA A 212 7.78 -14.17 13.90
C ALA A 212 9.27 -14.29 13.56
N MET A 213 10.08 -13.24 13.81
CA MET A 213 11.55 -13.29 13.64
C MET A 213 12.17 -14.39 14.49
N GLU A 214 11.84 -14.46 15.79
CA GLU A 214 12.35 -15.48 16.69
C GLU A 214 11.93 -16.89 16.23
N THR A 215 10.67 -17.07 15.85
CA THR A 215 10.12 -18.36 15.43
C THR A 215 10.80 -18.86 14.14
N VAL A 216 10.97 -18.00 13.15
CA VAL A 216 11.65 -18.31 11.88
C VAL A 216 13.12 -18.67 12.13
N LEU A 217 13.84 -17.83 12.88
CA LEU A 217 15.27 -18.05 13.13
C LEU A 217 15.55 -19.28 14.02
N LYS A 218 14.64 -19.62 14.93
CA LYS A 218 14.75 -20.84 15.74
C LYS A 218 14.72 -22.12 14.89
N GLN A 219 13.95 -22.13 13.82
CA GLN A 219 13.77 -23.28 12.93
C GLN A 219 14.73 -23.29 11.74
N ARG A 220 15.47 -22.21 11.51
CA ARG A 220 16.39 -22.08 10.37
C ARG A 220 17.60 -22.99 10.54
N ALA A 221 17.76 -23.93 9.61
CA ALA A 221 18.84 -24.95 9.67
C ALA A 221 20.21 -24.32 9.37
N ASP A 222 20.30 -23.52 8.32
CA ASP A 222 21.51 -22.77 7.95
C ASP A 222 21.30 -21.27 8.18
N ARG A 223 21.86 -20.77 9.28
CA ARG A 223 21.77 -19.36 9.65
C ARG A 223 22.75 -18.46 8.92
N SER A 224 23.66 -19.02 8.13
CA SER A 224 24.59 -18.25 7.27
C SER A 224 23.93 -17.78 5.98
N LEU A 225 22.85 -18.45 5.53
CA LEU A 225 22.06 -18.02 4.39
C LEU A 225 21.34 -16.70 4.69
N PRO A 226 21.39 -15.72 3.76
CA PRO A 226 20.80 -14.42 3.99
C PRO A 226 19.28 -14.50 4.14
N ILE A 227 18.74 -13.65 5.01
CA ILE A 227 17.32 -13.36 5.14
C ILE A 227 17.14 -11.85 5.25
N THR A 228 16.32 -11.28 4.38
CA THR A 228 16.00 -9.87 4.38
C THR A 228 14.59 -9.62 4.87
N TRP A 229 14.47 -8.93 5.99
CA TRP A 229 13.20 -8.50 6.56
C TRP A 229 12.87 -7.08 6.12
N ILE A 230 11.81 -6.92 5.33
CA ILE A 230 11.40 -5.61 4.82
C ILE A 230 10.22 -5.11 5.64
N HIS A 231 10.45 -4.09 6.47
CA HIS A 231 9.40 -3.40 7.20
C HIS A 231 8.65 -2.43 6.28
N ILE A 232 7.34 -2.64 6.11
CA ILE A 232 6.49 -1.86 5.20
C ILE A 232 5.37 -1.15 5.97
N GLY A 233 4.83 -1.78 7.01
CA GLY A 233 3.73 -1.21 7.76
C GLY A 233 3.70 -1.66 9.22
N SER A 234 2.98 -0.89 10.06
CA SER A 234 2.98 -1.02 11.53
C SER A 234 1.60 -1.34 12.08
N MET A 235 0.86 -2.27 11.43
CA MET A 235 -0.54 -2.55 11.78
C MET A 235 -0.75 -3.15 13.18
N ALA A 236 0.31 -3.70 13.82
CA ALA A 236 0.25 -4.25 15.18
C ALA A 236 1.08 -3.45 16.18
N GLY A 237 1.75 -2.38 15.79
CA GLY A 237 2.49 -1.50 16.67
C GLY A 237 3.57 -0.70 15.97
N GLU A 238 3.79 0.52 16.41
CA GLU A 238 4.80 1.43 15.85
C GLU A 238 6.23 1.09 16.33
N VAL A 239 6.35 0.37 17.45
CA VAL A 239 7.64 0.03 18.08
C VAL A 239 7.79 -1.48 18.18
N ALA A 240 8.95 -2.00 17.79
CA ALA A 240 9.35 -3.40 17.95
C ALA A 240 10.61 -3.49 18.82
N ALA A 241 10.51 -4.19 19.96
CA ALA A 241 11.64 -4.45 20.86
C ALA A 241 12.45 -5.65 20.36
N ILE A 242 13.31 -5.44 19.37
CA ILE A 242 14.06 -6.51 18.70
C ILE A 242 15.27 -6.91 19.55
N PRO A 243 15.36 -8.17 20.02
CA PRO A 243 16.52 -8.66 20.73
C PRO A 243 17.78 -8.59 19.86
N GLY A 244 18.88 -8.05 20.36
CA GLY A 244 20.13 -7.96 19.60
C GLY A 244 20.71 -9.34 19.19
N ALA A 245 20.27 -10.42 19.82
CA ALA A 245 20.62 -11.79 19.42
C ALA A 245 20.08 -12.13 18.02
N ILE A 246 18.92 -11.63 17.62
CA ILE A 246 18.34 -11.84 16.27
C ILE A 246 19.36 -11.41 15.21
N LEU A 247 19.92 -10.21 15.36
CA LEU A 247 20.84 -9.62 14.38
C LEU A 247 22.23 -10.28 14.37
N ARG A 248 22.62 -10.96 15.45
CA ARG A 248 23.97 -11.56 15.58
C ARG A 248 24.00 -13.06 15.35
N SER A 249 22.86 -13.75 15.47
CA SER A 249 22.81 -15.22 15.43
C SER A 249 22.53 -15.78 14.03
N ALA A 250 22.29 -14.93 13.05
CA ALA A 250 22.00 -15.30 11.67
C ALA A 250 22.46 -14.20 10.70
N ASN A 251 22.61 -14.53 9.43
CA ASN A 251 22.79 -13.54 8.37
C ASN A 251 21.44 -12.85 8.09
N PHE A 252 21.05 -12.00 9.02
CA PHE A 252 19.75 -11.35 9.09
C PHE A 252 19.88 -9.84 8.96
N GLN A 253 19.12 -9.25 8.05
CA GLN A 253 19.06 -7.80 7.90
C GLN A 253 17.62 -7.29 7.91
N ILE A 254 17.42 -6.08 8.42
CA ILE A 254 16.15 -5.36 8.39
C ILE A 254 16.33 -4.12 7.54
N VAL A 255 15.42 -3.91 6.60
CA VAL A 255 15.36 -2.70 5.78
C VAL A 255 13.95 -2.13 5.81
N GLY A 256 13.83 -0.81 5.76
CA GLY A 256 12.54 -0.14 5.63
C GLY A 256 12.13 0.02 4.16
N SER A 257 10.83 -0.02 3.88
CA SER A 257 10.25 0.34 2.59
C SER A 257 9.01 1.20 2.81
N GLY A 258 9.09 2.47 2.44
CA GLY A 258 8.02 3.46 2.61
C GLY A 258 8.39 4.78 1.95
N TYR A 259 7.58 5.80 2.16
CA TYR A 259 7.84 7.13 1.62
C TYR A 259 9.18 7.67 2.17
N GLY A 260 10.08 8.03 1.25
CA GLY A 260 11.44 8.51 1.58
C GLY A 260 12.52 7.42 1.59
N SER A 261 12.17 6.12 1.59
CA SER A 261 13.13 5.02 1.51
C SER A 261 13.50 4.61 0.07
N VAL A 262 12.67 5.00 -0.88
CA VAL A 262 12.88 4.90 -2.33
C VAL A 262 12.76 6.31 -2.89
N SER A 263 13.64 6.69 -3.81
CA SER A 263 13.58 8.04 -4.39
C SER A 263 12.34 8.21 -5.26
N GLY A 264 11.78 9.43 -5.32
CA GLY A 264 10.64 9.74 -6.18
C GLY A 264 10.88 9.34 -7.65
N ARG A 265 12.11 9.52 -8.14
CA ARG A 265 12.51 9.10 -9.49
C ARG A 265 12.40 7.59 -9.69
N GLU A 266 12.89 6.78 -8.75
CA GLU A 266 12.78 5.31 -8.83
C GLU A 266 11.33 4.86 -8.78
N ILE A 267 10.51 5.48 -7.92
CA ILE A 267 9.07 5.22 -7.86
C ILE A 267 8.44 5.44 -9.24
N LEU A 268 8.65 6.61 -9.83
CA LEU A 268 8.08 6.97 -11.14
C LEU A 268 8.55 6.05 -12.27
N MET A 269 9.77 5.53 -12.21
CA MET A 269 10.26 4.57 -13.19
C MET A 269 9.56 3.21 -13.11
N GLU A 270 9.10 2.82 -11.93
CA GLU A 270 8.42 1.54 -11.69
C GLU A 270 6.89 1.60 -11.90
N LEU A 271 6.26 2.76 -11.68
CA LEU A 271 4.80 2.91 -11.78
C LEU A 271 4.20 2.49 -13.12
N PRO A 272 4.79 2.79 -14.31
CA PRO A 272 4.22 2.37 -15.58
C PRO A 272 4.16 0.85 -15.74
N ALA A 273 5.17 0.13 -15.25
CA ALA A 273 5.19 -1.33 -15.30
C ALA A 273 4.11 -1.93 -14.39
N LEU A 274 3.98 -1.39 -13.18
CA LEU A 274 2.94 -1.80 -12.23
C LEU A 274 1.53 -1.50 -12.76
N ALA A 275 1.30 -0.29 -13.26
CA ALA A 275 0.01 0.12 -13.81
C ALA A 275 -0.41 -0.76 -14.98
N LYS A 276 0.53 -1.11 -15.86
CA LYS A 276 0.29 -2.03 -16.98
C LYS A 276 -0.22 -3.38 -16.52
N GLU A 277 0.35 -3.96 -15.45
CA GLU A 277 -0.10 -5.24 -14.93
C GLU A 277 -1.48 -5.13 -14.24
N ILE A 278 -1.76 -4.02 -13.55
CA ILE A 278 -3.08 -3.75 -12.96
C ILE A 278 -4.15 -3.61 -14.05
N VAL A 279 -3.90 -2.81 -15.09
CA VAL A 279 -4.84 -2.60 -16.20
C VAL A 279 -5.11 -3.90 -16.96
N ARG A 280 -4.12 -4.80 -17.06
CA ARG A 280 -4.29 -6.15 -17.65
C ARG A 280 -5.10 -7.11 -16.78
N GLY A 281 -5.40 -6.75 -15.53
CA GLY A 281 -6.08 -7.63 -14.60
C GLY A 281 -5.20 -8.76 -14.05
N THR A 282 -3.86 -8.60 -14.09
CA THR A 282 -2.91 -9.57 -13.52
C THR A 282 -3.12 -9.71 -12.01
N PHE A 283 -3.46 -8.61 -11.34
CA PHE A 283 -3.71 -8.58 -9.90
C PHE A 283 -5.19 -8.34 -9.61
N ARG A 284 -5.72 -9.10 -8.65
CA ARG A 284 -7.10 -9.02 -8.19
C ARG A 284 -7.19 -8.21 -6.91
N ILE A 285 -8.18 -7.34 -6.84
CA ILE A 285 -8.51 -6.58 -5.65
C ILE A 285 -10.04 -6.48 -5.51
N ASP A 286 -10.55 -6.74 -4.32
CA ASP A 286 -11.97 -6.53 -4.01
C ASP A 286 -12.18 -5.03 -3.75
N VAL A 287 -13.01 -4.38 -4.57
CA VAL A 287 -13.25 -2.94 -4.52
C VAL A 287 -14.74 -2.62 -4.36
N LYS A 288 -15.01 -1.63 -3.52
CA LYS A 288 -16.31 -0.99 -3.36
C LYS A 288 -16.22 0.47 -3.76
N ALA A 289 -16.81 0.83 -4.90
CA ALA A 289 -16.94 2.22 -5.31
C ALA A 289 -18.08 2.87 -4.54
N MET A 290 -17.85 4.07 -4.02
CA MET A 290 -18.85 4.88 -3.33
C MET A 290 -18.80 6.32 -3.84
N PRO A 291 -19.96 6.98 -4.07
CA PRO A 291 -19.96 8.38 -4.44
C PRO A 291 -19.28 9.26 -3.39
N LEU A 292 -18.50 10.27 -3.83
CA LEU A 292 -17.80 11.19 -2.95
C LEU A 292 -18.75 11.88 -1.94
N ARG A 293 -20.00 12.15 -2.34
CA ARG A 293 -21.02 12.72 -1.45
C ARG A 293 -21.35 11.85 -0.23
N ASN A 294 -20.97 10.56 -0.27
CA ASN A 294 -21.16 9.61 0.83
C ASN A 294 -19.86 9.39 1.63
N VAL A 295 -18.94 10.37 1.62
CA VAL A 295 -17.61 10.22 2.24
C VAL A 295 -17.69 9.88 3.73
N GLU A 296 -18.65 10.43 4.48
CA GLU A 296 -18.84 10.15 5.90
C GLU A 296 -19.11 8.64 6.12
N GLN A 297 -20.01 8.07 5.32
CA GLN A 297 -20.31 6.64 5.34
C GLN A 297 -19.09 5.81 4.93
N ALA A 298 -18.44 6.19 3.82
CA ALA A 298 -17.23 5.52 3.33
C ALA A 298 -16.11 5.51 4.37
N TRP A 299 -15.95 6.63 5.10
CA TRP A 299 -14.96 6.75 6.16
C TRP A 299 -15.22 5.83 7.35
N ALA A 300 -16.47 5.71 7.76
CA ALA A 300 -16.89 4.80 8.82
C ALA A 300 -16.72 3.33 8.41
N GLU A 301 -17.16 2.97 7.20
CA GLU A 301 -17.04 1.61 6.67
C GLU A 301 -15.59 1.18 6.48
N ALA A 302 -14.70 2.06 6.01
CA ALA A 302 -13.29 1.75 5.77
C ALA A 302 -12.52 1.30 7.02
N ALA A 303 -13.04 1.58 8.23
CA ALA A 303 -12.46 1.09 9.48
C ALA A 303 -12.60 -0.43 9.63
N HIS A 304 -13.61 -1.04 9.01
CA HIS A 304 -14.01 -2.44 9.17
C HIS A 304 -14.09 -3.21 7.84
N ALA A 305 -13.92 -2.51 6.70
CA ALA A 305 -14.12 -3.08 5.37
C ALA A 305 -13.14 -4.23 5.08
N GLY A 306 -13.67 -5.27 4.46
CA GLY A 306 -12.87 -6.32 3.81
C GLY A 306 -12.45 -5.94 2.39
N GLU A 307 -13.16 -4.98 1.79
CA GLU A 307 -12.99 -4.48 0.44
C GLU A 307 -12.29 -3.13 0.44
N ARG A 308 -11.65 -2.81 -0.68
CA ARG A 308 -11.01 -1.50 -0.86
C ARG A 308 -12.05 -0.46 -1.25
N ILE A 309 -12.23 0.56 -0.44
CA ILE A 309 -13.14 1.66 -0.77
C ILE A 309 -12.45 2.66 -1.71
N VAL A 310 -13.15 3.01 -2.78
CA VAL A 310 -12.77 4.05 -3.74
C VAL A 310 -13.90 5.06 -3.83
N LEU A 311 -13.57 6.34 -3.67
CA LEU A 311 -14.52 7.43 -3.84
C LEU A 311 -14.55 7.90 -5.30
N THR A 312 -15.76 8.07 -5.81
CA THR A 312 -16.00 8.61 -7.16
C THR A 312 -16.76 9.92 -7.04
N PRO A 313 -16.28 11.02 -7.60
CA PRO A 313 -16.95 12.32 -7.60
C PRO A 313 -18.33 12.33 -8.26
#